data_5aaa56a33c4123bc3afff28921b1074e
#
_entry.id   5aaa56a33c4123bc3afff28921b1074e
#
_cell.length_a   1.000
_cell.length_b   1.000
_cell.length_c   1.000
_cell.angle_alpha   90.00
_cell.angle_beta   90.00
_cell.angle_gamma   90.00
#
_symmetry.space_group_name_H-M   'P 1'
#
loop_
_entity.id
_entity.type
_entity.pdbx_description
1 polymer ?
#
loop_
_entity_poly.entity_id
_entity_poly.type
_entity_poly.pdbx_seq_one_letter_code
_entity_poly.pdbx_strand_id
1 'polypeptide(L)'
;PEELWEMGVQYALDSLWAEEKGFRGFSIGLTWDPREQGWVQRQSWKYEIGWAGQNVSLANSMLRDYVLSNERRSLDRGIQCLDTWLKNARLPNGLFRCHYDYVIGLEDPKGEVQDACNLGQAAQGYFEAFDLAARCGLRKPEYRAAALAVCDFAVKAMRADGRIGKTWKNNGQAVDPDGTIGAFLIPPLVTAFRATHKAAYLDAAERAFAFYFGEFVRNGFTTAGALDTQCIDKESASPLLKAGLELHDVTGKAQYLKAAEDVSYY
;
A
#
# COMPACT_ATOMS: atom_id res chain seq x y z
N PRO A 1 0.38 -26.61 0.63
CA PRO A 1 0.02 -25.19 0.46
C PRO A 1 -1.11 -24.78 1.38
N GLU A 2 -2.18 -25.60 1.52
CA GLU A 2 -3.35 -25.31 2.38
C GLU A 2 -2.94 -25.15 3.84
N GLU A 3 -2.20 -26.10 4.40
CA GLU A 3 -1.71 -26.05 5.77
C GLU A 3 -0.89 -24.77 6.07
N LEU A 4 -0.01 -24.34 5.15
CA LEU A 4 0.74 -23.10 5.30
C LEU A 4 -0.16 -21.86 5.25
N TRP A 5 -1.21 -21.90 4.45
CA TRP A 5 -2.21 -20.84 4.41
C TRP A 5 -2.97 -20.76 5.74
N GLU A 6 -3.46 -21.87 6.23
CA GLU A 6 -4.17 -21.97 7.51
C GLU A 6 -3.30 -21.49 8.67
N MET A 7 -2.03 -21.92 8.74
CA MET A 7 -1.07 -21.45 9.74
C MET A 7 -0.87 -19.93 9.66
N GLY A 8 -0.74 -19.36 8.46
CA GLY A 8 -0.58 -17.92 8.26
C GLY A 8 -1.81 -17.13 8.69
N VAL A 9 -3.00 -17.61 8.35
CA VAL A 9 -4.27 -17.01 8.77
C VAL A 9 -4.40 -17.07 10.29
N GLN A 10 -4.15 -18.23 10.89
CA GLN A 10 -4.23 -18.41 12.34
C GLN A 10 -3.24 -17.51 13.08
N TYR A 11 -1.99 -17.40 12.59
CA TYR A 11 -0.99 -16.50 13.15
C TYR A 11 -1.46 -15.04 13.10
N ALA A 12 -2.00 -14.59 11.97
CA ALA A 12 -2.51 -13.23 11.84
C ALA A 12 -3.69 -12.96 12.80
N LEU A 13 -4.62 -13.92 12.88
CA LEU A 13 -5.80 -13.80 13.73
C LEU A 13 -5.47 -13.86 15.23
N ASP A 14 -4.54 -14.68 15.67
CA ASP A 14 -4.31 -14.92 17.09
C ASP A 14 -3.16 -14.07 17.65
N SER A 15 -2.12 -13.82 16.84
CA SER A 15 -0.90 -13.16 17.33
C SER A 15 -0.80 -11.70 16.89
N LEU A 16 -1.24 -11.37 15.66
CA LEU A 16 -1.09 -10.01 15.13
C LEU A 16 -2.32 -9.14 15.35
N TRP A 17 -3.51 -9.73 15.48
CA TRP A 17 -4.73 -8.95 15.69
C TRP A 17 -4.69 -8.16 16.99
N ALA A 18 -5.06 -6.87 16.90
CA ALA A 18 -5.13 -5.97 18.05
C ALA A 18 -6.38 -5.10 18.00
N GLU A 19 -6.93 -4.85 19.19
CA GLU A 19 -8.02 -3.92 19.42
C GLU A 19 -7.63 -2.99 20.57
N GLU A 20 -7.31 -1.75 20.26
CA GLU A 20 -6.85 -0.79 21.26
C GLU A 20 -7.23 0.63 20.90
N LYS A 21 -7.71 1.40 21.88
CA LYS A 21 -8.02 2.83 21.74
C LYS A 21 -8.85 3.17 20.48
N GLY A 22 -9.78 2.27 20.10
CA GLY A 22 -10.61 2.45 18.90
C GLY A 22 -9.96 2.06 17.59
N PHE A 23 -8.71 1.60 17.59
CA PHE A 23 -8.04 0.96 16.46
C PHE A 23 -8.32 -0.53 16.47
N ARG A 24 -8.58 -1.09 15.29
CA ARG A 24 -8.71 -2.53 15.03
C ARG A 24 -7.91 -2.87 13.79
N GLY A 25 -6.92 -3.74 13.93
CA GLY A 25 -6.05 -4.10 12.82
C GLY A 25 -4.96 -5.06 13.25
N PHE A 26 -3.94 -5.20 12.41
CA PHE A 26 -2.86 -6.14 12.60
C PHE A 26 -1.58 -5.41 13.02
N SER A 27 -0.94 -5.88 14.09
CA SER A 27 0.39 -5.42 14.48
C SER A 27 1.39 -5.75 13.37
N ILE A 28 2.36 -4.86 13.15
CA ILE A 28 3.45 -5.06 12.19
C ILE A 28 4.28 -6.32 12.47
N GLY A 29 4.29 -6.79 13.70
CA GLY A 29 4.99 -8.00 14.10
C GLY A 29 5.09 -8.16 15.60
N LEU A 30 5.84 -9.18 16.00
CA LEU A 30 6.16 -9.48 17.39
C LEU A 30 7.60 -9.06 17.70
N THR A 31 7.84 -8.76 18.98
CA THR A 31 9.16 -8.56 19.57
C THR A 31 9.31 -9.43 20.80
N TRP A 32 10.53 -9.88 21.09
CA TRP A 32 10.80 -10.59 22.34
C TRP A 32 10.81 -9.61 23.50
N ASP A 33 9.98 -9.87 24.53
CA ASP A 33 10.03 -9.14 25.80
C ASP A 33 10.68 -10.02 26.88
N PRO A 34 11.86 -9.65 27.40
CA PRO A 34 12.54 -10.42 28.42
C PRO A 34 11.81 -10.41 29.76
N ARG A 35 10.91 -9.47 30.04
CA ARG A 35 10.12 -9.43 31.28
C ARG A 35 8.98 -10.43 31.23
N GLU A 36 8.31 -10.52 30.07
CA GLU A 36 7.25 -11.50 29.83
C GLU A 36 7.80 -12.88 29.47
N GLN A 37 9.12 -12.98 29.22
CA GLN A 37 9.79 -14.18 28.71
C GLN A 37 9.07 -14.77 27.49
N GLY A 38 8.58 -13.89 26.60
CA GLY A 38 7.73 -14.27 25.49
C GLY A 38 7.72 -13.28 24.33
N TRP A 39 7.08 -13.69 23.26
CA TRP A 39 6.82 -12.85 22.10
C TRP A 39 5.57 -12.02 22.35
N VAL A 40 5.71 -10.68 22.30
CA VAL A 40 4.63 -9.71 22.46
C VAL A 40 4.50 -8.85 21.22
N GLN A 41 3.34 -8.27 21.00
CA GLN A 41 3.15 -7.32 19.90
C GLN A 41 4.06 -6.10 20.09
N ARG A 42 4.65 -5.66 19.00
CA ARG A 42 5.50 -4.48 18.96
C ARG A 42 4.76 -3.25 19.49
N GLN A 43 5.42 -2.41 20.28
CA GLN A 43 4.80 -1.28 20.97
C GLN A 43 5.00 0.06 20.24
N SER A 44 6.05 0.17 19.44
CA SER A 44 6.31 1.36 18.62
C SER A 44 6.18 1.02 17.15
N TRP A 45 5.69 1.94 16.32
CA TRP A 45 5.41 1.70 14.90
C TRP A 45 4.56 0.45 14.72
N LYS A 46 3.54 0.36 15.54
CA LYS A 46 2.82 -0.89 15.71
C LYS A 46 1.96 -1.22 14.51
N TYR A 47 1.44 -0.20 13.85
CA TYR A 47 0.51 -0.38 12.76
C TYR A 47 0.91 0.46 11.56
N GLU A 48 1.00 -0.17 10.40
CA GLU A 48 1.20 0.48 9.11
C GLU A 48 0.14 0.03 8.11
N ILE A 49 -0.31 0.97 7.29
CA ILE A 49 -1.40 0.72 6.34
C ILE A 49 -0.96 -0.18 5.19
N GLY A 50 0.20 0.08 4.64
CA GLY A 50 0.74 -0.60 3.46
C GLY A 50 1.98 -1.40 3.78
N TRP A 51 3.14 -0.84 3.60
CA TRP A 51 4.46 -1.45 3.59
C TRP A 51 4.69 -2.57 4.64
N ALA A 52 5.56 -2.42 5.60
CA ALA A 52 5.92 -3.50 6.52
C ALA A 52 4.75 -3.99 7.40
N GLY A 53 3.84 -3.10 7.77
CA GLY A 53 2.66 -3.45 8.56
C GLY A 53 1.55 -4.12 7.77
N GLN A 54 1.53 -3.89 6.48
CA GLN A 54 0.65 -4.51 5.49
C GLN A 54 -0.82 -4.71 5.93
N ASN A 55 -1.35 -3.78 6.74
CA ASN A 55 -2.68 -3.95 7.31
C ASN A 55 -3.76 -4.18 6.26
N VAL A 56 -3.75 -3.41 5.16
CA VAL A 56 -4.73 -3.59 4.07
C VAL A 56 -4.53 -4.91 3.36
N SER A 57 -3.28 -5.33 3.16
CA SER A 57 -2.95 -6.62 2.52
C SER A 57 -3.35 -7.81 3.40
N LEU A 58 -3.08 -7.76 4.70
CA LEU A 58 -3.52 -8.80 5.65
C LEU A 58 -5.04 -8.86 5.75
N ALA A 59 -5.72 -7.71 5.80
CA ALA A 59 -7.17 -7.66 5.77
C ALA A 59 -7.74 -8.30 4.49
N ASN A 60 -7.13 -8.05 3.33
CA ASN A 60 -7.52 -8.71 2.08
C ASN A 60 -7.27 -10.21 2.13
N SER A 61 -6.19 -10.66 2.78
CA SER A 61 -5.95 -12.09 3.00
C SER A 61 -7.04 -12.72 3.87
N MET A 62 -7.52 -12.01 4.88
CA MET A 62 -8.67 -12.48 5.68
C MET A 62 -9.96 -12.56 4.85
N LEU A 63 -10.22 -11.59 3.97
CA LEU A 63 -11.39 -11.68 3.08
C LEU A 63 -11.28 -12.83 2.08
N ARG A 64 -10.07 -13.11 1.57
CA ARG A 64 -9.83 -14.30 0.71
C ARG A 64 -10.05 -15.59 1.48
N ASP A 65 -9.55 -15.65 2.72
CA ASP A 65 -9.77 -16.81 3.59
C ASP A 65 -11.25 -17.08 3.79
N TYR A 66 -12.03 -16.06 4.09
CA TYR A 66 -13.49 -16.22 4.19
C TYR A 66 -14.13 -16.75 2.90
N VAL A 67 -13.69 -16.27 1.74
CA VAL A 67 -14.21 -16.77 0.44
C VAL A 67 -13.89 -18.24 0.22
N LEU A 68 -12.78 -18.74 0.79
CA LEU A 68 -12.32 -20.13 0.65
C LEU A 68 -12.90 -21.05 1.72
N SER A 69 -12.91 -20.60 2.97
CA SER A 69 -13.22 -21.43 4.16
C SER A 69 -14.59 -21.15 4.77
N ASN A 70 -15.21 -20.02 4.45
CA ASN A 70 -16.39 -19.48 5.11
C ASN A 70 -16.17 -19.17 6.61
N GLU A 71 -14.91 -18.94 7.03
CA GLU A 71 -14.54 -18.61 8.41
C GLU A 71 -14.97 -17.16 8.76
N ARG A 72 -16.00 -17.05 9.58
CA ARG A 72 -16.61 -15.77 9.92
C ARG A 72 -15.66 -14.79 10.62
N ARG A 73 -14.76 -15.28 11.45
CA ARG A 73 -13.77 -14.49 12.16
C ARG A 73 -12.83 -13.77 11.19
N SER A 74 -12.44 -14.41 10.10
CA SER A 74 -11.64 -13.83 9.04
C SER A 74 -12.37 -12.67 8.35
N LEU A 75 -13.64 -12.86 7.98
CA LEU A 75 -14.46 -11.78 7.41
C LEU A 75 -14.54 -10.59 8.36
N ASP A 76 -14.93 -10.82 9.61
CA ASP A 76 -15.19 -9.77 10.57
C ASP A 76 -13.91 -8.94 10.86
N ARG A 77 -12.76 -9.58 11.03
CA ARG A 77 -11.49 -8.89 11.28
C ARG A 77 -10.95 -8.19 10.03
N GLY A 78 -11.07 -8.79 8.87
CA GLY A 78 -10.72 -8.15 7.60
C GLY A 78 -11.48 -6.84 7.39
N ILE A 79 -12.81 -6.87 7.52
CA ILE A 79 -13.67 -5.68 7.38
C ILE A 79 -13.38 -4.64 8.49
N GLN A 80 -13.26 -5.08 9.73
CA GLN A 80 -12.98 -4.17 10.85
C GLN A 80 -11.64 -3.42 10.67
N CYS A 81 -10.61 -4.11 10.18
CA CYS A 81 -9.33 -3.49 9.88
C CYS A 81 -9.47 -2.43 8.80
N LEU A 82 -10.04 -2.77 7.65
CA LEU A 82 -10.24 -1.86 6.53
C LEU A 82 -11.07 -0.63 6.93
N ASP A 83 -12.19 -0.85 7.61
CA ASP A 83 -13.08 0.24 8.07
C ASP A 83 -12.39 1.14 9.11
N THR A 84 -11.54 0.58 9.98
CA THR A 84 -10.80 1.36 10.98
C THR A 84 -9.79 2.30 10.32
N TRP A 85 -9.00 1.81 9.37
CA TRP A 85 -8.06 2.64 8.61
C TRP A 85 -8.80 3.73 7.83
N LEU A 86 -9.87 3.36 7.14
CA LEU A 86 -10.67 4.30 6.35
C LEU A 86 -11.27 5.42 7.21
N LYS A 87 -11.77 5.07 8.40
CA LYS A 87 -12.38 6.02 9.33
C LYS A 87 -11.37 6.95 10.00
N ASN A 88 -10.23 6.39 10.44
CA ASN A 88 -9.33 7.08 11.36
C ASN A 88 -8.13 7.73 10.66
N ALA A 89 -7.67 7.18 9.53
CA ALA A 89 -6.43 7.60 8.90
C ALA A 89 -6.61 8.45 7.65
N ARG A 90 -7.80 8.48 7.06
CA ARG A 90 -8.05 9.23 5.82
C ARG A 90 -7.95 10.73 6.05
N LEU A 91 -7.20 11.41 5.17
CA LEU A 91 -7.03 12.85 5.17
C LEU A 91 -7.96 13.53 4.14
N PRO A 92 -8.35 14.80 4.35
CA PRO A 92 -9.28 15.50 3.45
C PRO A 92 -8.79 15.66 2.01
N ASN A 93 -7.48 15.62 1.79
CA ASN A 93 -6.85 15.73 0.47
C ASN A 93 -6.73 14.40 -0.28
N GLY A 94 -7.26 13.32 0.27
CA GLY A 94 -7.24 11.97 -0.32
C GLY A 94 -6.09 11.09 0.16
N LEU A 95 -5.11 11.63 0.85
CA LEU A 95 -4.05 10.83 1.47
C LEU A 95 -4.57 10.03 2.67
N PHE A 96 -3.77 9.06 3.09
CA PHE A 96 -3.90 8.41 4.38
C PHE A 96 -2.73 8.77 5.28
N ARG A 97 -2.94 8.84 6.59
CA ARG A 97 -1.86 8.66 7.54
C ARG A 97 -1.41 7.21 7.48
N CYS A 98 -0.13 7.01 7.22
CA CYS A 98 0.41 5.69 6.92
C CYS A 98 0.68 4.85 8.16
N HIS A 99 0.87 5.51 9.31
CA HIS A 99 1.28 4.89 10.57
C HIS A 99 0.27 5.18 11.67
N TYR A 100 0.02 4.20 12.52
CA TYR A 100 -0.73 4.33 13.75
C TYR A 100 0.08 3.69 14.89
N ASP A 101 0.44 4.48 15.85
CA ASP A 101 1.08 4.02 17.08
C ASP A 101 0.07 4.11 18.22
N TYR A 102 -0.14 3.00 18.93
CA TYR A 102 -1.12 2.99 20.00
C TYR A 102 -0.70 3.87 21.19
N VAL A 103 0.60 4.15 21.35
CA VAL A 103 1.13 5.02 22.42
C VAL A 103 0.82 6.48 22.14
N ILE A 104 1.12 6.94 20.95
CA ILE A 104 0.97 8.35 20.52
C ILE A 104 -0.14 8.56 19.48
N GLY A 105 -0.78 7.47 19.06
CA GLY A 105 -1.88 7.50 18.09
C GLY A 105 -1.44 7.92 16.70
N LEU A 106 -2.36 8.54 15.96
CA LEU A 106 -2.10 9.07 14.62
C LEU A 106 -1.33 10.40 14.63
N GLU A 107 -1.07 10.98 15.80
CA GLU A 107 -0.46 12.30 15.98
C GLU A 107 1.05 12.24 16.25
N ASP A 108 1.66 11.07 16.11
CA ASP A 108 3.10 10.97 16.29
C ASP A 108 3.84 11.79 15.20
N PRO A 109 5.10 12.20 15.43
CA PRO A 109 5.85 13.01 14.47
C PRO A 109 5.96 12.39 13.08
N LYS A 110 5.98 11.05 13.00
CA LYS A 110 5.99 10.32 11.73
C LYS A 110 4.59 10.22 11.10
N GLY A 111 3.55 10.28 11.89
CA GLY A 111 2.17 10.41 11.42
C GLY A 111 1.89 11.72 10.67
N GLU A 112 2.78 12.71 10.72
CA GLU A 112 2.67 13.95 9.96
C GLU A 112 3.21 13.89 8.54
N VAL A 113 4.00 12.87 8.21
CA VAL A 113 4.61 12.66 6.90
C VAL A 113 4.16 11.33 6.34
N GLN A 114 3.61 11.36 5.13
CA GLN A 114 3.07 10.21 4.42
C GLN A 114 3.97 9.86 3.24
N ASP A 115 4.14 8.58 2.94
CA ASP A 115 5.07 8.11 1.92
C ASP A 115 4.37 7.37 0.77
N ALA A 116 5.00 7.37 -0.40
CA ALA A 116 4.47 6.78 -1.63
C ALA A 116 4.35 5.25 -1.55
N CYS A 117 5.22 4.58 -0.79
CA CYS A 117 5.18 3.13 -0.64
C CYS A 117 3.89 2.70 0.07
N ASN A 118 3.66 3.24 1.27
CA ASN A 118 2.45 2.97 2.03
C ASN A 118 1.17 3.40 1.28
N LEU A 119 1.17 4.60 0.69
CA LEU A 119 0.02 5.12 -0.05
C LEU A 119 -0.30 4.28 -1.29
N GLY A 120 0.71 3.88 -2.05
CA GLY A 120 0.53 3.06 -3.25
C GLY A 120 0.00 1.68 -2.92
N GLN A 121 0.55 1.03 -1.90
CA GLN A 121 0.08 -0.28 -1.44
C GLN A 121 -1.33 -0.20 -0.83
N ALA A 122 -1.61 0.85 -0.05
CA ALA A 122 -2.96 1.07 0.48
C ALA A 122 -3.99 1.26 -0.64
N ALA A 123 -3.71 2.12 -1.63
CA ALA A 123 -4.62 2.35 -2.75
C ALA A 123 -4.88 1.06 -3.54
N GLN A 124 -3.81 0.33 -3.88
CA GLN A 124 -3.93 -0.97 -4.58
C GLN A 124 -4.75 -1.95 -3.75
N GLY A 125 -4.47 -2.02 -2.45
CA GLY A 125 -5.18 -2.92 -1.53
C GLY A 125 -6.66 -2.54 -1.35
N TYR A 126 -7.02 -1.27 -1.35
CA TYR A 126 -8.42 -0.84 -1.27
C TYR A 126 -9.20 -1.09 -2.56
N PHE A 127 -8.58 -1.03 -3.75
CA PHE A 127 -9.21 -1.52 -4.98
C PHE A 127 -9.55 -3.01 -4.87
N GLU A 128 -8.58 -3.80 -4.41
CA GLU A 128 -8.77 -5.23 -4.21
C GLU A 128 -9.81 -5.53 -3.12
N ALA A 129 -9.78 -4.78 -2.00
CA ALA A 129 -10.75 -4.91 -0.92
C ALA A 129 -12.20 -4.66 -1.40
N PHE A 130 -12.38 -3.72 -2.33
CA PHE A 130 -13.68 -3.46 -2.95
C PHE A 130 -14.22 -4.71 -3.68
N ASP A 131 -13.38 -5.36 -4.48
CA ASP A 131 -13.76 -6.56 -5.23
C ASP A 131 -13.95 -7.77 -4.29
N LEU A 132 -13.08 -7.94 -3.30
CA LEU A 132 -13.19 -9.01 -2.30
C LEU A 132 -14.43 -8.85 -1.43
N ALA A 133 -14.75 -7.65 -0.99
CA ALA A 133 -15.97 -7.38 -0.23
C ALA A 133 -17.23 -7.78 -1.03
N ALA A 134 -17.26 -7.48 -2.32
CA ALA A 134 -18.35 -7.89 -3.19
C ALA A 134 -18.47 -9.42 -3.28
N ARG A 135 -17.34 -10.14 -3.37
CA ARG A 135 -17.31 -11.61 -3.33
C ARG A 135 -17.78 -12.19 -1.99
N CYS A 136 -17.59 -11.44 -0.90
CA CYS A 136 -18.13 -11.77 0.42
C CYS A 136 -19.61 -11.36 0.61
N GLY A 137 -20.28 -10.87 -0.44
CA GLY A 137 -21.67 -10.41 -0.37
C GLY A 137 -21.86 -9.03 0.24
N LEU A 138 -20.80 -8.23 0.38
CA LEU A 138 -20.83 -6.91 0.99
C LEU A 138 -20.69 -5.80 -0.05
N ARG A 139 -21.37 -4.66 0.18
CA ARG A 139 -21.24 -3.45 -0.64
C ARG A 139 -20.41 -2.41 0.11
N LYS A 140 -19.17 -2.16 -0.38
CA LYS A 140 -18.20 -1.23 0.20
C LYS A 140 -17.68 -0.22 -0.83
N PRO A 141 -18.56 0.62 -1.42
CA PRO A 141 -18.14 1.60 -2.44
C PRO A 141 -17.11 2.61 -1.92
N GLU A 142 -17.08 2.84 -0.61
CA GLU A 142 -16.12 3.69 0.09
C GLU A 142 -14.67 3.21 -0.06
N TYR A 143 -14.41 1.91 -0.22
CA TYR A 143 -13.08 1.37 -0.45
C TYR A 143 -12.51 1.83 -1.79
N ARG A 144 -13.29 1.65 -2.87
CA ARG A 144 -12.91 2.15 -4.19
C ARG A 144 -12.77 3.68 -4.21
N ALA A 145 -13.66 4.40 -3.54
CA ALA A 145 -13.59 5.86 -3.45
C ALA A 145 -12.32 6.33 -2.74
N ALA A 146 -11.87 5.62 -1.70
CA ALA A 146 -10.64 5.94 -0.99
C ALA A 146 -9.40 5.69 -1.87
N ALA A 147 -9.34 4.57 -2.59
CA ALA A 147 -8.25 4.28 -3.52
C ALA A 147 -8.17 5.33 -4.65
N LEU A 148 -9.30 5.70 -5.23
CA LEU A 148 -9.36 6.75 -6.26
C LEU A 148 -8.89 8.11 -5.73
N ALA A 149 -9.17 8.45 -4.47
CA ALA A 149 -8.72 9.71 -3.88
C ALA A 149 -7.19 9.79 -3.76
N VAL A 150 -6.50 8.67 -3.45
CA VAL A 150 -5.03 8.60 -3.49
C VAL A 150 -4.53 8.77 -4.92
N CYS A 151 -5.19 8.15 -5.91
CA CYS A 151 -4.83 8.30 -7.32
C CYS A 151 -5.03 9.74 -7.81
N ASP A 152 -6.12 10.40 -7.43
CA ASP A 152 -6.37 11.81 -7.75
C ASP A 152 -5.28 12.72 -7.13
N PHE A 153 -4.87 12.42 -5.90
CA PHE A 153 -3.73 13.12 -5.29
C PHE A 153 -2.43 12.90 -6.07
N ALA A 154 -2.11 11.66 -6.47
CA ALA A 154 -0.91 11.34 -7.23
C ALA A 154 -0.86 12.08 -8.57
N VAL A 155 -1.98 12.12 -9.31
CA VAL A 155 -2.11 12.91 -10.55
C VAL A 155 -1.84 14.39 -10.31
N LYS A 156 -2.40 14.96 -9.23
CA LYS A 156 -2.23 16.37 -8.88
C LYS A 156 -0.80 16.68 -8.40
N ALA A 157 -0.16 15.77 -7.69
CA ALA A 157 1.20 15.95 -7.15
C ALA A 157 2.28 15.79 -8.23
N MET A 158 1.95 15.15 -9.37
CA MET A 158 2.90 14.88 -10.43
C MET A 158 3.51 16.15 -11.01
N ARG A 159 4.83 16.15 -11.14
CA ARG A 159 5.61 17.22 -11.76
C ARG A 159 5.62 17.10 -13.29
N ALA A 160 6.08 18.16 -13.94
CA ALA A 160 6.17 18.22 -15.41
C ALA A 160 7.02 17.08 -16.00
N ASP A 161 8.05 16.63 -15.29
CA ASP A 161 8.95 15.53 -15.69
C ASP A 161 8.37 14.12 -15.48
N GLY A 162 7.19 14.00 -14.88
CA GLY A 162 6.54 12.73 -14.56
C GLY A 162 6.79 12.22 -13.12
N ARG A 163 7.66 12.89 -12.38
CA ARG A 163 7.95 12.55 -10.98
C ARG A 163 6.72 12.83 -10.10
N ILE A 164 6.29 11.86 -9.31
CA ILE A 164 5.22 12.05 -8.31
C ILE A 164 5.83 12.53 -6.99
N GLY A 165 6.91 11.90 -6.53
CA GLY A 165 7.59 12.21 -5.29
C GLY A 165 7.63 11.04 -4.32
N LYS A 166 8.30 11.23 -3.18
CA LYS A 166 8.50 10.22 -2.15
C LYS A 166 7.59 10.45 -0.94
N THR A 167 7.61 11.67 -0.36
CA THR A 167 6.89 11.96 0.88
C THR A 167 6.18 13.32 0.86
N TRP A 168 5.07 13.39 1.62
CA TRP A 168 4.24 14.59 1.77
C TRP A 168 3.78 14.77 3.21
N LYS A 169 3.62 16.03 3.64
CA LYS A 169 2.92 16.35 4.89
C LYS A 169 1.42 16.03 4.78
N ASN A 170 0.74 15.97 5.92
CA ASN A 170 -0.71 15.75 5.99
C ASN A 170 -1.53 16.72 5.13
N ASN A 171 -1.05 17.93 4.91
CA ASN A 171 -1.70 18.92 4.03
C ASN A 171 -1.42 18.73 2.54
N GLY A 172 -0.61 17.73 2.16
CA GLY A 172 -0.22 17.44 0.79
C GLY A 172 1.03 18.20 0.30
N GLN A 173 1.66 19.00 1.14
CA GLN A 173 2.92 19.67 0.80
C GLN A 173 4.03 18.61 0.64
N ALA A 174 4.71 18.61 -0.52
CA ALA A 174 5.85 17.73 -0.75
C ALA A 174 6.99 18.01 0.24
N VAL A 175 7.57 16.94 0.79
CA VAL A 175 8.73 16.98 1.70
C VAL A 175 9.96 16.49 0.98
N ASP A 176 9.92 15.28 0.44
CA ASP A 176 11.02 14.68 -0.31
C ASP A 176 10.50 14.20 -1.67
N PRO A 177 10.99 14.78 -2.78
CA PRO A 177 10.59 14.36 -4.11
C PRO A 177 11.49 13.26 -4.69
N ASP A 178 12.62 12.94 -4.07
CA ASP A 178 13.71 12.21 -4.71
C ASP A 178 13.61 10.68 -4.54
N GLY A 179 14.42 9.97 -5.33
CA GLY A 179 14.43 8.51 -5.36
C GLY A 179 13.32 7.91 -6.22
N THR A 180 13.21 6.58 -6.17
CA THR A 180 12.30 5.80 -7.02
C THR A 180 11.04 5.29 -6.29
N ILE A 181 10.88 5.61 -5.02
CA ILE A 181 9.73 5.16 -4.20
C ILE A 181 8.37 5.59 -4.77
N GLY A 182 8.31 6.72 -5.47
CA GLY A 182 7.09 7.14 -6.16
C GLY A 182 6.55 6.12 -7.18
N ALA A 183 7.36 5.15 -7.62
CA ALA A 183 6.92 4.05 -8.48
C ALA A 183 5.77 3.22 -7.87
N PHE A 184 5.66 3.17 -6.54
CA PHE A 184 4.56 2.49 -5.85
C PHE A 184 3.17 3.06 -6.20
N LEU A 185 3.10 4.30 -6.68
CA LEU A 185 1.83 4.92 -7.08
C LEU A 185 1.42 4.59 -8.52
N ILE A 186 2.27 3.93 -9.33
CA ILE A 186 1.95 3.62 -10.73
C ILE A 186 0.91 2.49 -10.84
N PRO A 187 1.05 1.32 -10.19
CA PRO A 187 0.05 0.26 -10.27
C PRO A 187 -1.37 0.70 -9.89
N PRO A 188 -1.59 1.45 -8.77
CA PRO A 188 -2.94 1.92 -8.46
C PRO A 188 -3.48 2.94 -9.49
N LEU A 189 -2.64 3.74 -10.16
CA LEU A 189 -3.08 4.60 -11.27
C LEU A 189 -3.59 3.77 -12.46
N VAL A 190 -2.90 2.68 -12.82
CA VAL A 190 -3.36 1.77 -13.88
C VAL A 190 -4.68 1.11 -13.46
N THR A 191 -4.81 0.68 -12.21
CA THR A 191 -6.06 0.11 -11.68
C THR A 191 -7.19 1.14 -11.69
N ALA A 192 -6.91 2.39 -11.35
CA ALA A 192 -7.88 3.49 -11.43
C ALA A 192 -8.35 3.73 -12.88
N PHE A 193 -7.45 3.66 -13.85
CA PHE A 193 -7.82 3.73 -15.28
C PHE A 193 -8.73 2.56 -15.66
N ARG A 194 -8.37 1.31 -15.35
CA ARG A 194 -9.23 0.14 -15.61
C ARG A 194 -10.62 0.29 -15.01
N ALA A 195 -10.69 0.85 -13.81
CA ALA A 195 -11.93 1.01 -13.06
C ALA A 195 -12.82 2.16 -13.54
N THR A 196 -12.27 3.20 -14.17
CA THR A 196 -12.99 4.46 -14.47
C THR A 196 -12.94 4.87 -15.92
N HIS A 197 -12.01 4.34 -16.70
CA HIS A 197 -11.67 4.76 -18.09
C HIS A 197 -11.26 6.25 -18.23
N LYS A 198 -10.87 6.90 -17.10
CA LYS A 198 -10.38 8.28 -17.13
C LYS A 198 -8.94 8.31 -17.65
N ALA A 199 -8.73 8.91 -18.82
CA ALA A 199 -7.42 8.99 -19.48
C ALA A 199 -6.33 9.63 -18.61
N ALA A 200 -6.68 10.56 -17.72
CA ALA A 200 -5.73 11.21 -16.82
C ALA A 200 -4.95 10.24 -15.93
N TYR A 201 -5.55 9.13 -15.52
CA TYR A 201 -4.85 8.11 -14.72
C TYR A 201 -3.83 7.33 -15.55
N LEU A 202 -4.18 6.98 -16.81
CA LEU A 202 -3.25 6.28 -17.71
C LEU A 202 -2.09 7.20 -18.12
N ASP A 203 -2.38 8.45 -18.49
CA ASP A 203 -1.35 9.45 -18.80
C ASP A 203 -0.37 9.63 -17.64
N ALA A 204 -0.90 9.76 -16.42
CA ALA A 204 -0.07 9.87 -15.23
C ALA A 204 0.77 8.61 -14.99
N ALA A 205 0.19 7.42 -15.17
CA ALA A 205 0.90 6.16 -15.00
C ALA A 205 2.04 6.01 -16.03
N GLU A 206 1.78 6.32 -17.31
CA GLU A 206 2.80 6.25 -18.37
C GLU A 206 3.95 7.25 -18.15
N ARG A 207 3.62 8.49 -17.74
CA ARG A 207 4.62 9.54 -17.46
C ARG A 207 5.46 9.18 -16.23
N ALA A 208 4.83 8.70 -15.14
CA ALA A 208 5.55 8.27 -13.95
C ALA A 208 6.44 7.06 -14.26
N PHE A 209 5.94 6.09 -15.02
CA PHE A 209 6.73 4.95 -15.44
C PHE A 209 7.97 5.38 -16.23
N ALA A 210 7.81 6.25 -17.22
CA ALA A 210 8.92 6.75 -18.02
C ALA A 210 9.99 7.44 -17.14
N PHE A 211 9.57 8.24 -16.13
CA PHE A 211 10.48 8.88 -15.20
C PHE A 211 11.24 7.85 -14.36
N TYR A 212 10.54 6.98 -13.61
CA TYR A 212 11.18 6.08 -12.66
C TYR A 212 11.97 4.95 -13.34
N PHE A 213 11.51 4.45 -14.49
CA PHE A 213 12.29 3.52 -15.31
C PHE A 213 13.54 4.21 -15.88
N GLY A 214 13.44 5.47 -16.30
CA GLY A 214 14.59 6.28 -16.73
C GLY A 214 15.63 6.47 -15.62
N GLU A 215 15.18 6.68 -14.36
CA GLU A 215 16.08 6.70 -13.19
C GLU A 215 16.78 5.37 -12.97
N PHE A 216 16.03 4.26 -13.06
CA PHE A 216 16.60 2.91 -12.95
C PHE A 216 17.65 2.64 -14.04
N VAL A 217 17.36 2.94 -15.29
CA VAL A 217 18.30 2.73 -16.41
C VAL A 217 19.56 3.59 -16.25
N ARG A 218 19.40 4.85 -15.81
CA ARG A 218 20.53 5.78 -15.63
C ARG A 218 21.45 5.36 -14.51
N ASN A 219 20.89 4.90 -13.39
CA ASN A 219 21.63 4.65 -12.17
C ASN A 219 22.05 3.18 -12.02
N GLY A 220 21.38 2.24 -12.68
CA GLY A 220 21.57 0.81 -12.53
C GLY A 220 20.98 0.23 -11.24
N PHE A 221 20.17 1.02 -10.51
CA PHE A 221 19.54 0.59 -9.26
C PHE A 221 18.23 1.35 -8.98
N THR A 222 17.44 0.83 -8.06
CA THR A 222 16.32 1.52 -7.42
C THR A 222 16.67 1.91 -5.98
N THR A 223 15.80 2.71 -5.34
CA THR A 223 16.00 3.14 -3.96
C THR A 223 14.92 2.60 -3.05
N ALA A 224 15.27 2.40 -1.79
CA ALA A 224 14.35 2.15 -0.69
C ALA A 224 13.96 3.42 0.03
N GLY A 225 13.29 3.19 1.10
CA GLY A 225 13.01 4.13 2.11
C GLY A 225 11.67 4.76 1.98
N ALA A 226 10.72 4.20 2.67
CA ALA A 226 9.49 4.89 2.98
C ALA A 226 9.84 6.18 3.75
N LEU A 227 10.09 6.08 5.05
CA LEU A 227 10.44 7.23 5.89
C LEU A 227 11.81 7.12 6.56
N ASP A 228 12.37 5.94 6.64
CA ASP A 228 13.47 5.61 7.54
C ASP A 228 14.86 5.64 6.87
N THR A 229 14.94 5.44 5.57
CA THR A 229 16.24 5.37 4.89
C THR A 229 16.22 5.90 3.46
N GLN A 230 17.38 6.32 3.00
CA GLN A 230 17.67 6.57 1.59
C GLN A 230 18.88 5.72 1.21
N CYS A 231 18.63 4.56 0.64
CA CYS A 231 19.68 3.64 0.22
C CYS A 231 19.36 3.01 -1.13
N ILE A 232 20.35 2.39 -1.72
CA ILE A 232 20.15 1.50 -2.87
C ILE A 232 19.42 0.27 -2.36
N ASP A 233 18.31 -0.06 -2.99
CA ASP A 233 17.48 -1.20 -2.62
C ASP A 233 16.58 -1.62 -3.79
N LYS A 234 16.23 -2.89 -3.82
CA LYS A 234 15.26 -3.47 -4.78
C LYS A 234 13.81 -3.10 -4.50
N GLU A 235 13.51 -2.43 -3.40
CA GLU A 235 12.13 -2.21 -2.94
C GLU A 235 11.24 -1.57 -4.02
N SER A 236 11.73 -0.51 -4.66
CA SER A 236 10.99 0.15 -5.75
C SER A 236 11.03 -0.59 -7.08
N ALA A 237 11.89 -1.61 -7.24
CA ALA A 237 11.91 -2.42 -8.45
C ALA A 237 10.64 -3.27 -8.57
N SER A 238 10.12 -3.80 -7.46
CA SER A 238 8.90 -4.60 -7.46
C SER A 238 7.68 -3.86 -8.04
N PRO A 239 7.30 -2.65 -7.57
CA PRO A 239 6.21 -1.90 -8.18
C PRO A 239 6.52 -1.41 -9.59
N LEU A 240 7.78 -1.15 -9.94
CA LEU A 240 8.19 -0.76 -11.29
C LEU A 240 8.00 -1.92 -12.28
N LEU A 241 8.42 -3.13 -11.91
CA LEU A 241 8.17 -4.35 -12.69
C LEU A 241 6.67 -4.57 -12.90
N LYS A 242 5.89 -4.54 -11.80
CA LYS A 242 4.43 -4.69 -11.84
C LYS A 242 3.80 -3.64 -12.75
N ALA A 243 4.21 -2.38 -12.64
CA ALA A 243 3.72 -1.29 -13.47
C ALA A 243 4.00 -1.53 -14.96
N GLY A 244 5.18 -2.03 -15.32
CA GLY A 244 5.51 -2.38 -16.70
C GLY A 244 4.57 -3.45 -17.26
N LEU A 245 4.33 -4.53 -16.51
CA LEU A 245 3.38 -5.58 -16.90
C LEU A 245 1.95 -5.03 -17.06
N GLU A 246 1.46 -4.25 -16.09
CA GLU A 246 0.11 -3.71 -16.10
C GLU A 246 -0.10 -2.65 -17.21
N LEU A 247 0.92 -1.82 -17.51
CA LEU A 247 0.88 -0.88 -18.61
C LEU A 247 0.90 -1.61 -19.95
N HIS A 248 1.68 -2.69 -20.09
CA HIS A 248 1.62 -3.54 -21.28
C HIS A 248 0.21 -4.09 -21.50
N ASP A 249 -0.41 -4.65 -20.46
CA ASP A 249 -1.77 -5.21 -20.52
C ASP A 249 -2.82 -4.21 -21.01
N VAL A 250 -2.75 -2.95 -20.56
CA VAL A 250 -3.78 -1.96 -20.89
C VAL A 250 -3.49 -1.19 -22.18
N THR A 251 -2.23 -1.15 -22.65
CA THR A 251 -1.84 -0.35 -23.83
C THR A 251 -1.43 -1.19 -25.02
N GLY A 252 -1.04 -2.46 -24.82
CA GLY A 252 -0.44 -3.32 -25.83
C GLY A 252 0.97 -2.91 -26.28
N LYS A 253 1.58 -1.89 -25.66
CA LYS A 253 2.90 -1.36 -26.06
C LYS A 253 4.02 -2.29 -25.58
N ALA A 254 4.75 -2.93 -26.47
CA ALA A 254 5.82 -3.89 -26.18
C ALA A 254 6.97 -3.30 -25.34
N GLN A 255 7.18 -1.98 -25.38
CA GLN A 255 8.20 -1.30 -24.59
C GLN A 255 8.04 -1.50 -23.08
N TYR A 256 6.80 -1.62 -22.59
CA TYR A 256 6.54 -1.84 -21.16
C TYR A 256 6.89 -3.25 -20.72
N LEU A 257 6.60 -4.24 -21.56
CA LEU A 257 7.00 -5.63 -21.30
C LEU A 257 8.54 -5.78 -21.28
N LYS A 258 9.22 -5.13 -22.24
CA LYS A 258 10.69 -5.13 -22.27
C LYS A 258 11.27 -4.45 -21.04
N ALA A 259 10.72 -3.34 -20.61
CA ALA A 259 11.15 -2.64 -19.41
C ALA A 259 10.93 -3.50 -18.14
N ALA A 260 9.79 -4.21 -18.05
CA ALA A 260 9.53 -5.14 -16.95
C ALA A 260 10.55 -6.29 -16.92
N GLU A 261 10.91 -6.83 -18.10
CA GLU A 261 11.95 -7.83 -18.23
C GLU A 261 13.29 -7.28 -17.71
N ASP A 262 13.71 -6.09 -18.14
CA ASP A 262 14.96 -5.47 -17.70
C ASP A 262 15.00 -5.29 -16.16
N VAL A 263 13.91 -4.83 -15.56
CA VAL A 263 13.79 -4.70 -14.09
C VAL A 263 13.83 -6.06 -13.39
N SER A 264 13.34 -7.13 -14.01
CA SER A 264 13.30 -8.47 -13.40
C SER A 264 14.68 -9.10 -13.16
N TYR A 265 15.71 -8.60 -13.84
CA TYR A 265 17.11 -9.05 -13.65
C TYR A 265 17.83 -8.33 -12.51
N TYR A 266 17.23 -7.28 -11.95
CA TYR A 266 17.77 -6.52 -10.82
C TYR A 266 17.35 -7.11 -9.48
#